data_ce033cd07015a0b392a2e4e6fa7d647c
#
_entry.id   ce033cd07015a0b392a2e4e6fa7d647c
#
_cell.length_a   1.000
_cell.length_b   1.000
_cell.length_c   1.000
_cell.angle_alpha   90.00
_cell.angle_beta   90.00
_cell.angle_gamma   90.00
#
_symmetry.space_group_name_H-M   'P 1'
#
loop_
_entity.id
_entity.type
_entity.pdbx_description
1 polymer ?
#
loop_
_entity_poly.entity_id
_entity_poly.type
_entity_poly.pdbx_seq_one_letter_code
_entity_poly.pdbx_strand_id
1 'polypeptide(L)'
;MKIAVLSDIHYVSMHMMEKVTDSELLMKPAISEKALRSAAKDADILLITGDLTDSGDKFSHDDLVKILKDIKKDGKKIYVTTATHDFNHYKSFAPKLGSKIKYKSFPWEEPFFDVGTQNFSEIVEDEFASLPEKDLIPDLAELYTAEELWKLYYEFGPADAFSVCEDAHSYCVKLDDKTWAIMLNDNFRNNEQGNPSVTYSPACFRWIDSLVKQAKKEGAFVFACTHHPLLPPVPAYKIGAGYKNMRAAYVGHMLADIGIELVFTGHTHFSDIGFMRSDKGNLLCDITTPSVRFYPPEYRLAEIDGQNGVIDVRSVEIDNIEGFDLGGKTLREHMRDMFYNEYVEKVKKFKAPFNKIVAGAKVKHLYPLCCRVSKLTKEEYDSIKDVRIFDIIINMALNMLGGDGEYTPDTPVYKFVMGLCAVLDSIEETQPFYDVRKNVLDRYSFTEIVEPMLFNDGVGDREAKFNFRTEPKSRFDAPRFKSSAGDTFMLLLSIMVIPFAKYAPIAAVAALPAATIAKKISRKKNPVVAERY
;
A
#
# COMPACT_ATOMS: atom_id res chain seq x y z
N MET A 1 -22.78 12.17 10.78
CA MET A 1 -23.13 12.04 9.33
C MET A 1 -22.47 10.77 8.80
N LYS A 2 -23.19 9.99 7.99
CA LYS A 2 -22.72 8.71 7.45
C LYS A 2 -22.34 8.87 5.97
N ILE A 3 -21.13 8.48 5.61
CA ILE A 3 -20.61 8.53 4.25
C ILE A 3 -20.01 7.18 3.87
N ALA A 4 -20.00 6.87 2.57
CA ALA A 4 -19.20 5.78 2.01
C ALA A 4 -17.99 6.37 1.29
N VAL A 5 -16.80 5.85 1.58
CA VAL A 5 -15.56 6.22 0.90
C VAL A 5 -15.07 5.03 0.10
N LEU A 6 -14.88 5.23 -1.19
CA LEU A 6 -14.32 4.26 -2.11
C LEU A 6 -13.05 4.83 -2.71
N SER A 7 -12.14 3.96 -3.08
CA SER A 7 -10.91 4.32 -3.80
C SER A 7 -10.56 3.25 -4.80
N ASP A 8 -9.75 3.63 -5.78
CA ASP A 8 -9.13 2.65 -6.66
C ASP A 8 -10.17 1.68 -7.26
N ILE A 9 -11.19 2.29 -7.88
CA ILE A 9 -12.29 1.56 -8.53
C ILE A 9 -11.74 0.73 -9.68
N HIS A 10 -10.76 1.28 -10.40
CA HIS A 10 -10.11 0.64 -11.54
C HIS A 10 -11.09 -0.01 -12.50
N TYR A 11 -12.17 0.68 -12.80
CA TYR A 11 -13.21 0.16 -13.69
C TYR A 11 -12.65 -0.10 -15.08
N VAL A 12 -13.07 -1.18 -15.69
CA VAL A 12 -12.74 -1.55 -17.09
C VAL A 12 -14.03 -1.81 -17.84
N SER A 13 -14.20 -1.15 -18.99
CA SER A 13 -15.36 -1.39 -19.83
C SER A 13 -15.38 -2.82 -20.39
N MET A 14 -16.56 -3.41 -20.47
CA MET A 14 -16.73 -4.71 -21.15
C MET A 14 -16.34 -4.65 -22.63
N HIS A 15 -16.37 -3.45 -23.26
CA HIS A 15 -15.85 -3.26 -24.61
C HIS A 15 -14.34 -3.58 -24.68
N MET A 16 -13.58 -3.16 -23.66
CA MET A 16 -12.16 -3.48 -23.53
C MET A 16 -11.90 -4.97 -23.26
N MET A 17 -12.94 -5.71 -22.87
CA MET A 17 -12.88 -7.12 -22.50
C MET A 17 -13.38 -8.08 -23.60
N GLU A 18 -13.77 -7.60 -24.78
CA GLU A 18 -14.39 -8.42 -25.84
C GLU A 18 -13.57 -9.66 -26.25
N LYS A 19 -12.24 -9.60 -26.15
CA LYS A 19 -11.34 -10.71 -26.48
C LYS A 19 -10.81 -11.46 -25.26
N VAL A 20 -11.24 -11.08 -24.07
CA VAL A 20 -10.80 -11.71 -22.83
C VAL A 20 -11.62 -12.95 -22.57
N THR A 21 -10.95 -14.08 -22.37
CA THR A 21 -11.58 -15.38 -22.02
C THR A 21 -11.30 -15.78 -20.58
N ASP A 22 -10.41 -15.06 -19.90
CA ASP A 22 -10.05 -15.30 -18.51
C ASP A 22 -11.19 -14.82 -17.60
N SER A 23 -11.84 -15.75 -16.91
CA SER A 23 -12.97 -15.46 -16.01
C SER A 23 -12.61 -14.53 -14.86
N GLU A 24 -11.39 -14.59 -14.35
CA GLU A 24 -10.91 -13.72 -13.26
C GLU A 24 -10.80 -12.27 -13.73
N LEU A 25 -10.36 -12.05 -14.99
CA LEU A 25 -10.34 -10.72 -15.58
C LEU A 25 -11.74 -10.19 -15.85
N LEU A 26 -12.64 -11.03 -16.38
CA LEU A 26 -14.04 -10.67 -16.67
C LEU A 26 -14.84 -10.34 -15.40
N MET A 27 -14.45 -10.86 -14.24
CA MET A 27 -15.10 -10.56 -12.96
C MET A 27 -14.83 -9.12 -12.48
N LYS A 28 -13.71 -8.50 -12.88
CA LYS A 28 -13.27 -7.20 -12.36
C LYS A 28 -14.27 -6.06 -12.56
N PRO A 29 -14.87 -5.83 -13.75
CA PRO A 29 -15.90 -4.81 -13.92
C PRO A 29 -17.12 -5.04 -13.01
N ALA A 30 -17.53 -6.28 -12.85
CA ALA A 30 -18.68 -6.64 -12.01
C ALA A 30 -18.40 -6.36 -10.53
N ILE A 31 -17.17 -6.59 -10.04
CA ILE A 31 -16.76 -6.24 -8.68
C ILE A 31 -16.85 -4.72 -8.48
N SER A 32 -16.30 -3.91 -9.40
CA SER A 32 -16.33 -2.46 -9.31
C SER A 32 -17.75 -1.89 -9.29
N GLU A 33 -18.62 -2.38 -10.17
CA GLU A 33 -20.03 -1.97 -10.20
C GLU A 33 -20.77 -2.40 -8.93
N LYS A 34 -20.58 -3.64 -8.46
CA LYS A 34 -21.16 -4.14 -7.22
C LYS A 34 -20.74 -3.30 -6.01
N ALA A 35 -19.48 -2.91 -5.93
CA ALA A 35 -18.96 -2.06 -4.86
C ALA A 35 -19.69 -0.71 -4.82
N LEU A 36 -19.78 -0.03 -5.96
CA LEU A 36 -20.47 1.27 -6.08
C LEU A 36 -21.94 1.16 -5.67
N ARG A 37 -22.65 0.16 -6.16
CA ARG A 37 -24.07 -0.05 -5.85
C ARG A 37 -24.29 -0.46 -4.38
N SER A 38 -23.38 -1.25 -3.79
CA SER A 38 -23.44 -1.61 -2.37
C SER A 38 -23.19 -0.39 -1.47
N ALA A 39 -22.16 0.41 -1.77
CA ALA A 39 -21.88 1.64 -1.05
C ALA A 39 -23.06 2.62 -1.11
N ALA A 40 -23.74 2.73 -2.26
CA ALA A 40 -24.93 3.55 -2.42
C ALA A 40 -26.14 3.06 -1.63
N LYS A 41 -26.24 1.77 -1.32
CA LYS A 41 -27.27 1.25 -0.39
C LYS A 41 -26.97 1.62 1.05
N ASP A 42 -25.69 1.64 1.42
CA ASP A 42 -25.24 1.82 2.79
C ASP A 42 -25.15 3.28 3.23
N ALA A 43 -24.97 4.21 2.29
CA ALA A 43 -24.84 5.64 2.54
C ALA A 43 -25.54 6.49 1.47
N ASP A 44 -25.90 7.73 1.83
CA ASP A 44 -26.48 8.70 0.91
C ASP A 44 -25.42 9.56 0.20
N ILE A 45 -24.20 9.56 0.72
CA ILE A 45 -23.07 10.31 0.21
C ILE A 45 -21.93 9.34 -0.08
N LEU A 46 -21.44 9.35 -1.32
CA LEU A 46 -20.29 8.59 -1.78
C LEU A 46 -19.14 9.55 -2.08
N LEU A 47 -17.98 9.30 -1.49
CA LEU A 47 -16.73 10.00 -1.79
C LEU A 47 -15.81 9.01 -2.51
N ILE A 48 -15.31 9.35 -3.69
CA ILE A 48 -14.44 8.48 -4.48
C ILE A 48 -13.10 9.18 -4.66
N THR A 49 -12.05 8.62 -4.06
CA THR A 49 -10.76 9.27 -3.91
C THR A 49 -9.77 8.99 -5.04
N GLY A 50 -10.25 8.72 -6.25
CA GLY A 50 -9.41 8.59 -7.45
C GLY A 50 -9.22 7.18 -7.95
N ASP A 51 -8.45 7.05 -9.04
CA ASP A 51 -8.25 5.83 -9.81
C ASP A 51 -9.58 5.16 -10.16
N LEU A 52 -10.42 5.97 -10.83
CA LEU A 52 -11.78 5.60 -11.23
C LEU A 52 -11.76 4.49 -12.27
N THR A 53 -10.81 4.57 -13.21
CA THR A 53 -10.59 3.58 -14.28
C THR A 53 -9.23 2.92 -14.15
N ASP A 54 -9.04 1.78 -14.81
CA ASP A 54 -7.78 1.03 -14.76
C ASP A 54 -6.70 1.61 -15.69
N SER A 55 -7.10 2.17 -16.82
CA SER A 55 -6.18 2.54 -17.90
C SER A 55 -6.49 3.89 -18.54
N GLY A 56 -7.44 4.66 -18.02
CA GLY A 56 -7.80 6.00 -18.53
C GLY A 56 -8.47 6.01 -19.90
N ASP A 57 -8.89 4.86 -20.43
CA ASP A 57 -9.54 4.80 -21.73
C ASP A 57 -10.98 5.35 -21.71
N LYS A 58 -11.41 5.94 -22.83
CA LYS A 58 -12.73 6.60 -22.93
C LYS A 58 -13.88 5.65 -22.66
N PHE A 59 -13.83 4.40 -23.14
CA PHE A 59 -14.89 3.44 -22.93
C PHE A 59 -15.13 3.16 -21.45
N SER A 60 -14.05 2.99 -20.68
CA SER A 60 -14.12 2.73 -19.25
C SER A 60 -14.68 3.93 -18.49
N HIS A 61 -14.26 5.15 -18.84
CA HIS A 61 -14.84 6.36 -18.25
C HIS A 61 -16.31 6.54 -18.59
N ASP A 62 -16.70 6.35 -19.86
CA ASP A 62 -18.08 6.53 -20.32
C ASP A 62 -19.03 5.53 -19.64
N ASP A 63 -18.61 4.28 -19.51
CA ASP A 63 -19.42 3.24 -18.86
C ASP A 63 -19.51 3.48 -17.35
N LEU A 64 -18.42 3.88 -16.69
CA LEU A 64 -18.46 4.24 -15.28
C LEU A 64 -19.40 5.41 -15.03
N VAL A 65 -19.35 6.45 -15.86
CA VAL A 65 -20.27 7.61 -15.77
C VAL A 65 -21.73 7.17 -15.89
N LYS A 66 -22.07 6.19 -16.74
CA LYS A 66 -23.45 5.65 -16.81
C LYS A 66 -23.85 5.01 -15.48
N ILE A 67 -22.96 4.22 -14.87
CA ILE A 67 -23.21 3.60 -13.55
C ILE A 67 -23.43 4.67 -12.48
N LEU A 68 -22.56 5.69 -12.42
CA LEU A 68 -22.68 6.79 -11.45
C LEU A 68 -23.97 7.59 -11.65
N LYS A 69 -24.39 7.83 -12.91
CA LYS A 69 -25.66 8.49 -13.24
C LYS A 69 -26.86 7.68 -12.75
N ASP A 70 -26.82 6.36 -12.90
CA ASP A 70 -27.89 5.50 -12.41
C ASP A 70 -28.00 5.57 -10.88
N ILE A 71 -26.88 5.50 -10.17
CA ILE A 71 -26.85 5.63 -8.72
C ILE A 71 -27.37 7.02 -8.27
N LYS A 72 -27.00 8.08 -9.00
CA LYS A 72 -27.44 9.45 -8.70
C LYS A 72 -28.96 9.64 -8.87
N LYS A 73 -29.61 8.90 -9.79
CA LYS A 73 -31.08 8.93 -9.96
C LYS A 73 -31.84 8.51 -8.68
N ASP A 74 -31.22 7.69 -7.84
CA ASP A 74 -31.77 7.26 -6.56
C ASP A 74 -31.59 8.32 -5.45
N GLY A 75 -31.23 9.57 -5.80
CA GLY A 75 -31.06 10.69 -4.88
C GLY A 75 -29.73 10.70 -4.14
N LYS A 76 -28.78 9.87 -4.53
CA LYS A 76 -27.45 9.80 -3.91
C LYS A 76 -26.58 10.98 -4.34
N LYS A 77 -25.78 11.50 -3.39
CA LYS A 77 -24.72 12.49 -3.67
C LYS A 77 -23.41 11.74 -3.92
N ILE A 78 -22.76 12.05 -5.04
CA ILE A 78 -21.51 11.42 -5.43
C ILE A 78 -20.48 12.50 -5.70
N TYR A 79 -19.33 12.40 -5.05
CA TYR A 79 -18.22 13.34 -5.18
C TYR A 79 -16.94 12.58 -5.53
N VAL A 80 -16.35 12.91 -6.68
CA VAL A 80 -15.18 12.19 -7.20
C VAL A 80 -13.98 13.11 -7.35
N THR A 81 -12.77 12.58 -7.19
CA THR A 81 -11.54 13.14 -7.74
C THR A 81 -10.94 12.17 -8.74
N THR A 82 -10.18 12.67 -9.71
CA THR A 82 -9.42 11.83 -10.64
C THR A 82 -7.99 11.65 -10.13
N ALA A 83 -7.33 10.57 -10.57
CA ALA A 83 -5.97 10.25 -10.16
C ALA A 83 -5.14 9.64 -11.30
N THR A 84 -4.01 9.00 -10.99
CA THR A 84 -3.00 8.58 -11.96
C THR A 84 -3.55 7.69 -13.06
N HIS A 85 -4.34 6.69 -12.73
CA HIS A 85 -4.90 5.73 -13.68
C HIS A 85 -5.98 6.31 -14.61
N ASP A 86 -6.53 7.47 -14.27
CA ASP A 86 -7.58 8.13 -15.05
C ASP A 86 -7.07 8.86 -16.29
N PHE A 87 -5.77 9.13 -16.36
CA PHE A 87 -5.15 9.93 -17.40
C PHE A 87 -4.24 9.14 -18.34
N ASN A 88 -3.88 7.90 -18.00
CA ASN A 88 -2.84 7.17 -18.69
C ASN A 88 -3.21 5.71 -18.92
N HIS A 89 -2.68 5.12 -19.98
CA HIS A 89 -2.72 3.69 -20.18
C HIS A 89 -1.69 2.99 -19.30
N TYR A 90 -2.14 2.32 -18.27
CA TYR A 90 -1.27 1.60 -17.36
C TYR A 90 -1.08 0.13 -17.77
N LYS A 91 0.13 -0.37 -17.49
CA LYS A 91 0.55 -1.74 -17.76
C LYS A 91 -0.27 -2.84 -17.09
N SER A 92 -0.97 -2.54 -16.00
CA SER A 92 -1.68 -3.55 -15.23
C SER A 92 -2.64 -4.39 -16.07
N PHE A 93 -3.21 -3.77 -17.08
CA PHE A 93 -4.18 -4.41 -17.97
C PHE A 93 -3.59 -4.78 -19.34
N ALA A 94 -2.86 -3.87 -19.96
CA ALA A 94 -2.34 -3.99 -21.31
C ALA A 94 -1.45 -5.23 -21.58
N PRO A 95 -0.52 -5.65 -20.71
CA PRO A 95 0.29 -6.85 -20.95
C PRO A 95 -0.53 -8.12 -21.08
N LYS A 96 -1.60 -8.24 -20.30
CA LYS A 96 -2.48 -9.42 -20.32
C LYS A 96 -3.36 -9.49 -21.56
N LEU A 97 -3.59 -8.36 -22.21
CA LEU A 97 -4.37 -8.23 -23.42
C LEU A 97 -3.54 -8.15 -24.70
N GLY A 98 -2.22 -8.23 -24.58
CA GLY A 98 -1.32 -8.24 -25.73
C GLY A 98 -1.14 -6.87 -26.40
N SER A 99 -1.31 -5.77 -25.68
CA SER A 99 -1.13 -4.44 -26.23
C SER A 99 0.34 -4.09 -26.46
N LYS A 100 0.65 -3.51 -27.64
CA LYS A 100 1.98 -2.99 -28.00
C LYS A 100 2.14 -1.51 -27.67
N ILE A 101 1.34 -0.95 -26.77
CA ILE A 101 1.40 0.47 -26.44
C ILE A 101 2.68 0.75 -25.68
N LYS A 102 3.46 1.71 -26.19
CA LYS A 102 4.63 2.23 -25.49
C LYS A 102 4.17 3.16 -24.37
N TYR A 103 4.23 2.68 -23.15
CA TYR A 103 4.00 3.52 -21.99
C TYR A 103 5.27 4.30 -21.65
N LYS A 104 5.14 5.58 -21.34
CA LYS A 104 6.13 6.21 -20.49
C LYS A 104 5.89 5.64 -19.08
N SER A 105 6.63 4.57 -18.75
CA SER A 105 6.61 4.04 -17.40
C SER A 105 7.08 5.12 -16.43
N PHE A 106 6.31 5.37 -15.42
CA PHE A 106 6.73 6.23 -14.34
C PHE A 106 7.46 5.37 -13.30
N PRO A 107 8.68 5.71 -12.90
CA PRO A 107 9.52 4.86 -12.04
C PRO A 107 8.96 4.54 -10.66
N TRP A 108 7.87 5.17 -10.23
CA TRP A 108 7.29 5.01 -8.88
C TRP A 108 6.18 3.98 -8.75
N GLU A 109 5.71 3.38 -9.84
CA GLU A 109 4.59 2.40 -9.79
C GLU A 109 5.01 0.99 -9.39
N GLU A 110 6.31 0.75 -9.29
CA GLU A 110 6.82 -0.49 -8.71
C GLU A 110 7.58 -0.18 -7.41
N PRO A 111 6.89 -0.17 -6.25
CA PRO A 111 7.47 0.26 -4.98
C PRO A 111 8.62 -0.62 -4.47
N PHE A 112 8.95 -1.72 -5.14
CA PHE A 112 9.92 -2.70 -4.69
C PHE A 112 11.20 -2.82 -5.52
N PHE A 113 11.34 -2.07 -6.62
CA PHE A 113 12.54 -2.16 -7.46
C PHE A 113 13.04 -0.78 -7.89
N ASP A 114 13.74 -0.09 -6.99
CA ASP A 114 14.72 0.89 -7.41
C ASP A 114 15.97 0.14 -7.85
N VAL A 115 15.94 -0.40 -9.06
CA VAL A 115 17.16 -0.80 -9.75
C VAL A 115 17.67 0.46 -10.40
N GLY A 116 18.60 1.12 -9.70
CA GLY A 116 19.17 2.38 -10.16
C GLY A 116 19.45 2.37 -11.66
N THR A 117 18.93 3.36 -12.36
CA THR A 117 19.31 3.81 -13.71
C THR A 117 19.16 2.85 -14.90
N GLN A 118 18.57 1.68 -14.79
CA GLN A 118 18.20 0.94 -15.98
C GLN A 118 16.89 1.51 -16.54
N ASN A 119 16.94 1.94 -17.81
CA ASN A 119 15.78 2.42 -18.55
C ASN A 119 14.67 1.37 -18.53
N PHE A 120 13.67 1.56 -17.69
CA PHE A 120 12.48 0.68 -17.62
C PHE A 120 11.78 0.60 -18.97
N SER A 121 11.91 1.62 -19.83
CA SER A 121 11.42 1.61 -21.20
C SER A 121 12.03 0.50 -22.05
N GLU A 122 13.29 0.11 -21.85
CA GLU A 122 13.95 -0.95 -22.64
C GLU A 122 13.49 -2.35 -22.24
N ILE A 123 13.29 -2.59 -20.93
CA ILE A 123 12.78 -3.89 -20.43
C ILE A 123 11.35 -4.12 -20.90
N VAL A 124 10.56 -3.06 -20.99
CA VAL A 124 9.16 -3.11 -21.45
C VAL A 124 9.05 -3.33 -22.94
N GLU A 125 9.94 -2.72 -23.73
CA GLU A 125 9.96 -2.91 -25.18
C GLU A 125 10.26 -4.37 -25.57
N ASP A 126 11.12 -5.05 -24.84
CA ASP A 126 11.46 -6.46 -25.10
C ASP A 126 10.32 -7.44 -24.73
N GLU A 127 9.60 -7.20 -23.64
CA GLU A 127 8.45 -8.05 -23.27
C GLU A 127 7.28 -7.91 -24.25
N PHE A 128 7.06 -6.73 -24.79
CA PHE A 128 5.95 -6.45 -25.73
C PHE A 128 6.30 -6.72 -27.19
N ALA A 129 7.56 -6.68 -27.58
CA ALA A 129 7.98 -6.94 -28.95
C ALA A 129 7.63 -8.35 -29.48
N SER A 130 7.37 -9.29 -28.57
CA SER A 130 7.02 -10.68 -28.90
C SER A 130 5.52 -10.94 -29.07
N LEU A 131 4.64 -9.97 -28.77
CA LEU A 131 3.19 -10.19 -28.84
C LEU A 131 2.65 -9.96 -30.24
N PRO A 132 1.75 -10.83 -30.75
CA PRO A 132 1.17 -10.67 -32.07
C PRO A 132 0.22 -9.46 -32.12
N GLU A 133 0.24 -8.75 -33.25
CA GLU A 133 -0.57 -7.53 -33.47
C GLU A 133 -2.08 -7.75 -33.33
N LYS A 134 -2.54 -8.96 -33.64
CA LYS A 134 -3.95 -9.36 -33.52
C LYS A 134 -4.49 -9.36 -32.06
N ASP A 135 -3.60 -9.33 -31.09
CA ASP A 135 -3.96 -9.37 -29.67
C ASP A 135 -4.01 -7.96 -29.04
N LEU A 136 -3.87 -6.92 -29.88
CA LEU A 136 -4.00 -5.53 -29.44
C LEU A 136 -5.45 -5.22 -29.05
N ILE A 137 -5.60 -4.43 -27.99
CA ILE A 137 -6.88 -3.86 -27.61
C ILE A 137 -7.24 -2.78 -28.63
N PRO A 138 -8.47 -2.78 -29.18
CA PRO A 138 -8.91 -1.73 -30.08
C PRO A 138 -8.94 -0.39 -29.34
N ASP A 139 -8.56 0.67 -30.03
CA ASP A 139 -8.75 2.09 -29.65
C ASP A 139 -8.19 2.54 -28.27
N LEU A 140 -7.13 1.91 -27.79
CA LEU A 140 -6.42 2.36 -26.59
C LEU A 140 -5.79 3.76 -26.75
N ALA A 141 -5.70 4.28 -27.97
CA ALA A 141 -5.15 5.61 -28.24
C ALA A 141 -6.11 6.75 -27.80
N GLU A 142 -7.39 6.43 -27.55
CA GLU A 142 -8.37 7.44 -27.19
C GLU A 142 -8.42 7.62 -25.67
N LEU A 143 -7.78 8.69 -25.22
CA LEU A 143 -7.84 9.18 -23.84
C LEU A 143 -8.62 10.49 -23.78
N TYR A 144 -9.23 10.76 -22.64
CA TYR A 144 -9.68 12.08 -22.31
C TYR A 144 -8.50 12.93 -21.84
N THR A 145 -8.48 14.21 -22.23
CA THR A 145 -7.63 15.21 -21.58
C THR A 145 -8.13 15.50 -20.17
N ALA A 146 -7.30 16.08 -19.33
CA ALA A 146 -7.68 16.47 -17.98
C ALA A 146 -8.91 17.39 -17.95
N GLU A 147 -8.99 18.35 -18.91
CA GLU A 147 -10.14 19.23 -19.08
C GLU A 147 -11.42 18.50 -19.51
N GLU A 148 -11.29 17.51 -20.38
CA GLU A 148 -12.43 16.68 -20.79
C GLU A 148 -12.91 15.80 -19.63
N LEU A 149 -12.00 15.22 -18.83
CA LEU A 149 -12.37 14.48 -17.63
C LEU A 149 -13.06 15.36 -16.59
N TRP A 150 -12.56 16.58 -16.37
CA TRP A 150 -13.24 17.56 -15.50
C TRP A 150 -14.67 17.83 -15.93
N LYS A 151 -14.91 17.98 -17.24
CA LYS A 151 -16.26 18.16 -17.80
C LYS A 151 -17.10 16.90 -17.70
N LEU A 152 -16.51 15.72 -17.97
CA LEU A 152 -17.21 14.44 -17.92
C LEU A 152 -17.74 14.13 -16.51
N TYR A 153 -16.93 14.42 -15.49
CA TYR A 153 -17.29 14.21 -14.09
C TYR A 153 -17.90 15.44 -13.40
N TYR A 154 -18.19 16.51 -14.14
CA TYR A 154 -18.68 17.78 -13.58
C TYR A 154 -19.91 17.62 -12.67
N GLU A 155 -20.85 16.78 -13.04
CA GLU A 155 -22.08 16.52 -12.27
C GLU A 155 -21.86 15.68 -11.00
N PHE A 156 -20.65 15.13 -10.80
CA PHE A 156 -20.28 14.30 -9.64
C PHE A 156 -19.34 15.06 -8.69
N GLY A 157 -19.67 16.31 -8.42
CA GLY A 157 -18.96 17.11 -7.42
C GLY A 157 -18.81 18.57 -7.80
N PRO A 158 -18.11 18.94 -8.88
CA PRO A 158 -17.93 20.34 -9.27
C PRO A 158 -19.22 21.14 -9.42
N ALA A 159 -20.30 20.52 -9.88
CA ALA A 159 -21.61 21.17 -10.02
C ALA A 159 -22.25 21.57 -8.68
N ASP A 160 -21.95 20.85 -7.59
CA ASP A 160 -22.47 21.09 -6.25
C ASP A 160 -21.47 21.93 -5.39
N ALA A 161 -20.30 22.25 -5.95
CA ALA A 161 -19.24 22.94 -5.23
C ALA A 161 -19.60 24.40 -4.96
N PHE A 162 -19.42 24.86 -3.75
CA PHE A 162 -19.52 26.27 -3.43
C PHE A 162 -18.19 27.02 -3.61
N SER A 163 -17.09 26.28 -3.78
CA SER A 163 -15.76 26.82 -4.06
C SER A 163 -14.94 25.83 -4.89
N VAL A 164 -14.23 26.34 -5.88
CA VAL A 164 -13.40 25.57 -6.83
C VAL A 164 -12.00 26.15 -6.88
N CYS A 165 -11.00 25.29 -6.92
CA CYS A 165 -9.61 25.61 -7.28
C CYS A 165 -9.39 25.14 -8.71
N GLU A 166 -9.66 25.98 -9.70
CA GLU A 166 -9.54 25.63 -11.12
C GLU A 166 -8.11 25.21 -11.50
N ASP A 167 -7.12 25.85 -10.89
CA ASP A 167 -5.69 25.57 -11.08
C ASP A 167 -5.28 24.12 -10.72
N ALA A 168 -6.08 23.43 -9.93
CA ALA A 168 -5.84 22.05 -9.50
C ALA A 168 -7.03 21.12 -9.74
N HIS A 169 -8.07 21.56 -10.46
CA HIS A 169 -9.33 20.81 -10.61
C HIS A 169 -9.81 20.19 -9.28
N SER A 170 -9.70 20.97 -8.22
CA SER A 170 -10.12 20.62 -6.87
C SER A 170 -11.31 21.47 -6.44
N TYR A 171 -12.15 20.93 -5.57
CA TYR A 171 -13.38 21.63 -5.19
C TYR A 171 -13.80 21.33 -3.75
N CYS A 172 -14.66 22.18 -3.19
CA CYS A 172 -15.20 22.01 -1.86
C CYS A 172 -16.73 22.01 -1.89
N VAL A 173 -17.31 21.01 -1.23
CA VAL A 173 -18.76 20.83 -1.09
C VAL A 173 -19.19 20.88 0.36
N LYS A 174 -20.39 21.41 0.62
CA LYS A 174 -21.05 21.29 1.91
C LYS A 174 -21.86 20.00 1.93
N LEU A 175 -21.42 19.05 2.73
CA LEU A 175 -22.16 17.80 2.91
C LEU A 175 -23.41 18.01 3.75
N ASP A 176 -23.27 18.86 4.79
CA ASP A 176 -24.34 19.47 5.58
C ASP A 176 -23.91 20.87 6.06
N ASP A 177 -24.72 21.49 6.94
CA ASP A 177 -24.45 22.85 7.44
C ASP A 177 -23.18 22.95 8.29
N LYS A 178 -22.68 21.84 8.82
CA LYS A 178 -21.56 21.78 9.77
C LYS A 178 -20.37 20.97 9.28
N THR A 179 -20.46 20.34 8.11
CA THR A 179 -19.42 19.45 7.61
C THR A 179 -19.16 19.69 6.12
N TRP A 180 -17.93 20.03 5.80
CA TRP A 180 -17.46 20.27 4.43
C TRP A 180 -16.41 19.24 4.02
N ALA A 181 -16.43 18.85 2.76
CA ALA A 181 -15.43 18.00 2.16
C ALA A 181 -14.68 18.74 1.06
N ILE A 182 -13.35 18.72 1.11
CA ILE A 182 -12.49 19.23 0.05
C ILE A 182 -12.02 18.02 -0.77
N MET A 183 -12.43 17.95 -2.02
CA MET A 183 -11.99 16.94 -2.99
C MET A 183 -10.77 17.47 -3.73
N LEU A 184 -9.60 16.92 -3.41
CA LEU A 184 -8.31 17.38 -3.90
C LEU A 184 -7.81 16.47 -5.03
N ASN A 185 -7.47 17.07 -6.18
CA ASN A 185 -6.79 16.37 -7.25
C ASN A 185 -5.28 16.67 -7.15
N ASP A 186 -4.53 15.68 -6.71
CA ASP A 186 -3.09 15.78 -6.50
C ASP A 186 -2.25 15.49 -7.76
N ASN A 187 -2.89 15.05 -8.85
CA ASN A 187 -2.24 14.60 -10.07
C ASN A 187 -2.44 15.52 -11.29
N PHE A 188 -3.37 16.46 -11.23
CA PHE A 188 -3.80 17.20 -12.40
C PHE A 188 -2.64 17.81 -13.20
N ARG A 189 -1.75 18.56 -12.53
CA ARG A 189 -0.62 19.21 -13.19
C ARG A 189 0.50 18.27 -13.61
N ASN A 190 0.64 17.17 -12.92
CA ASN A 190 1.73 16.23 -13.16
C ASN A 190 1.52 15.40 -14.42
N ASN A 191 0.27 15.09 -14.74
CA ASN A 191 -0.08 14.29 -15.91
C ASN A 191 0.12 15.06 -17.22
N GLU A 192 -0.14 16.38 -17.24
CA GLU A 192 0.11 17.22 -18.42
C GLU A 192 1.62 17.40 -18.71
N GLN A 193 2.45 17.42 -17.68
CA GLN A 193 3.89 17.68 -17.79
C GLN A 193 4.77 16.42 -17.73
N GLY A 194 4.17 15.27 -17.53
CA GLY A 194 4.91 14.01 -17.31
C GLY A 194 5.77 14.03 -16.04
N ASN A 195 5.44 14.88 -15.06
CA ASN A 195 6.18 14.99 -13.81
C ASN A 195 5.51 14.15 -12.72
N PRO A 196 6.24 13.20 -12.12
CA PRO A 196 5.70 12.28 -11.12
C PRO A 196 5.47 12.86 -9.72
N SER A 197 5.78 14.11 -9.48
CA SER A 197 5.65 14.66 -8.14
C SER A 197 4.21 15.01 -7.80
N VAL A 198 3.61 14.26 -6.90
CA VAL A 198 2.31 14.55 -6.31
C VAL A 198 2.45 15.73 -5.35
N THR A 199 1.83 16.85 -5.69
CA THR A 199 1.83 18.05 -4.84
C THR A 199 0.80 19.06 -5.32
N TYR A 200 0.49 20.04 -4.49
CA TYR A 200 -0.38 21.14 -4.82
C TYR A 200 0.43 22.41 -5.09
N SER A 201 -0.13 23.29 -5.92
CA SER A 201 0.45 24.62 -6.12
C SER A 201 0.33 25.46 -4.85
N PRO A 202 1.18 26.48 -4.69
CA PRO A 202 1.00 27.47 -3.62
C PRO A 202 -0.36 28.18 -3.65
N ALA A 203 -0.98 28.30 -4.83
CA ALA A 203 -2.33 28.84 -4.97
C ALA A 203 -3.37 27.89 -4.38
N CYS A 204 -3.25 26.60 -4.63
CA CYS A 204 -4.13 25.59 -4.05
C CYS A 204 -4.02 25.54 -2.52
N PHE A 205 -2.82 25.59 -1.94
CA PHE A 205 -2.66 25.65 -0.49
C PHE A 205 -3.29 26.91 0.12
N ARG A 206 -3.17 28.08 -0.53
CA ARG A 206 -3.85 29.32 -0.08
C ARG A 206 -5.37 29.20 -0.16
N TRP A 207 -5.88 28.54 -1.19
CA TRP A 207 -7.31 28.27 -1.32
C TRP A 207 -7.80 27.36 -0.20
N ILE A 208 -7.11 26.27 0.12
CA ILE A 208 -7.43 25.37 1.25
C ILE A 208 -7.42 26.17 2.57
N ASP A 209 -6.39 26.96 2.82
CA ASP A 209 -6.29 27.82 4.02
C ASP A 209 -7.49 28.79 4.14
N SER A 210 -7.92 29.38 3.03
CA SER A 210 -9.09 30.27 3.02
C SER A 210 -10.37 29.51 3.39
N LEU A 211 -10.56 28.29 2.89
CA LEU A 211 -11.70 27.43 3.23
C LEU A 211 -11.70 27.02 4.70
N VAL A 212 -10.56 26.64 5.25
CA VAL A 212 -10.45 26.28 6.68
C VAL A 212 -10.77 27.49 7.56
N LYS A 213 -10.28 28.67 7.21
CA LYS A 213 -10.61 29.91 7.93
C LYS A 213 -12.09 30.26 7.85
N GLN A 214 -12.70 30.07 6.67
CA GLN A 214 -14.14 30.27 6.49
C GLN A 214 -14.93 29.26 7.31
N ALA A 215 -14.59 27.96 7.25
CA ALA A 215 -15.26 26.92 8.03
C ALA A 215 -15.21 27.20 9.54
N LYS A 216 -14.04 27.59 10.06
CA LYS A 216 -13.89 27.99 11.47
C LYS A 216 -14.82 29.16 11.84
N LYS A 217 -14.94 30.16 10.96
CA LYS A 217 -15.85 31.30 11.17
C LYS A 217 -17.32 30.89 11.16
N GLU A 218 -17.70 29.93 10.32
CA GLU A 218 -19.08 29.41 10.23
C GLU A 218 -19.35 28.30 11.26
N GLY A 219 -18.36 27.91 12.06
CA GLY A 219 -18.47 26.81 13.03
C GLY A 219 -18.66 25.45 12.35
N ALA A 220 -18.08 25.26 11.17
CA ALA A 220 -18.10 24.03 10.41
C ALA A 220 -16.76 23.29 10.54
N PHE A 221 -16.84 21.97 10.52
CA PHE A 221 -15.69 21.08 10.36
C PHE A 221 -15.38 20.89 8.88
N VAL A 222 -14.10 20.86 8.51
CA VAL A 222 -13.68 20.57 7.15
C VAL A 222 -12.61 19.49 7.14
N PHE A 223 -12.78 18.50 6.27
CA PHE A 223 -11.81 17.44 6.01
C PHE A 223 -11.47 17.37 4.52
N ALA A 224 -10.43 16.65 4.17
CA ALA A 224 -10.01 16.49 2.79
C ALA A 224 -10.11 15.05 2.30
N CYS A 225 -10.25 14.89 0.99
CA CYS A 225 -10.09 13.65 0.25
C CYS A 225 -9.03 13.90 -0.83
N THR A 226 -8.05 13.01 -0.94
CA THR A 226 -7.04 13.03 -1.99
C THR A 226 -6.68 11.60 -2.36
N HIS A 227 -6.00 11.39 -3.49
CA HIS A 227 -5.73 10.02 -3.91
C HIS A 227 -4.52 9.43 -3.20
N HIS A 228 -3.37 10.10 -3.26
CA HIS A 228 -2.14 9.56 -2.66
C HIS A 228 -2.14 9.74 -1.15
N PRO A 229 -1.72 8.70 -0.39
CA PRO A 229 -1.63 8.79 1.06
C PRO A 229 -0.56 9.81 1.47
N LEU A 230 -0.86 10.55 2.51
CA LEU A 230 0.04 11.54 3.09
C LEU A 230 1.01 10.87 4.08
N LEU A 231 0.61 9.72 4.59
CA LEU A 231 1.40 8.87 5.47
C LEU A 231 1.76 7.56 4.76
N PRO A 232 2.97 7.03 4.99
CA PRO A 232 3.26 5.69 4.54
C PRO A 232 2.52 4.69 5.43
N PRO A 233 1.70 3.79 4.86
CA PRO A 233 1.00 2.77 5.64
C PRO A 233 1.94 1.91 6.48
N VAL A 234 3.15 1.70 5.99
CA VAL A 234 4.23 1.03 6.73
C VAL A 234 5.56 1.72 6.46
N PRO A 235 6.53 1.72 7.40
CA PRO A 235 7.83 2.33 7.20
C PRO A 235 8.59 1.83 5.97
N ALA A 236 8.38 0.58 5.55
CA ALA A 236 8.93 0.02 4.32
C ALA A 236 8.55 0.83 3.08
N TYR A 237 7.37 1.43 3.06
CA TYR A 237 6.90 2.26 1.96
C TYR A 237 7.70 3.56 1.81
N LYS A 238 8.25 4.10 2.91
CA LYS A 238 9.13 5.29 2.89
C LYS A 238 10.46 5.03 2.16
N ILE A 239 10.91 3.78 2.14
CA ILE A 239 12.18 3.40 1.52
C ILE A 239 12.00 3.28 0.01
N GLY A 240 10.78 3.00 -0.46
CA GLY A 240 10.44 2.90 -1.87
C GLY A 240 10.56 4.25 -2.60
N ALA A 241 10.99 4.20 -3.85
CA ALA A 241 11.16 5.39 -4.70
C ALA A 241 9.86 6.19 -4.86
N GLY A 242 8.71 5.50 -4.90
CA GLY A 242 7.40 6.11 -5.05
C GLY A 242 7.09 7.16 -3.98
N TYR A 243 7.22 6.81 -2.70
CA TYR A 243 6.93 7.74 -1.61
C TYR A 243 7.88 8.95 -1.57
N LYS A 244 9.17 8.74 -1.86
CA LYS A 244 10.17 9.84 -1.90
C LYS A 244 9.82 10.87 -2.97
N ASN A 245 9.27 10.43 -4.09
CA ASN A 245 8.89 11.30 -5.21
C ASN A 245 7.56 12.02 -4.99
N MET A 246 6.67 11.48 -4.16
CA MET A 246 5.32 12.04 -3.96
C MET A 246 5.27 13.29 -3.08
N ARG A 247 6.36 13.68 -2.43
CA ARG A 247 6.38 14.79 -1.45
C ARG A 247 5.26 14.72 -0.40
N ALA A 248 4.74 13.52 -0.16
CA ALA A 248 3.58 13.28 0.70
C ALA A 248 3.77 13.87 2.10
N ALA A 249 4.94 13.67 2.71
CA ALA A 249 5.24 14.25 4.01
C ALA A 249 5.11 15.78 4.01
N TYR A 250 5.62 16.47 2.98
CA TYR A 250 5.48 17.92 2.86
C TYR A 250 4.02 18.35 2.75
N VAL A 251 3.23 17.67 1.93
CA VAL A 251 1.79 17.94 1.77
C VAL A 251 1.06 17.71 3.10
N GLY A 252 1.35 16.59 3.78
CA GLY A 252 0.77 16.28 5.09
C GLY A 252 1.07 17.35 6.14
N HIS A 253 2.32 17.81 6.25
CA HIS A 253 2.70 18.90 7.15
C HIS A 253 1.97 20.20 6.81
N MET A 254 1.86 20.56 5.52
CA MET A 254 1.17 21.75 5.09
C MET A 254 -0.33 21.70 5.40
N LEU A 255 -1.01 20.58 5.12
CA LEU A 255 -2.44 20.42 5.42
C LEU A 255 -2.71 20.46 6.92
N ALA A 256 -1.90 19.77 7.73
CA ALA A 256 -2.01 19.83 9.19
C ALA A 256 -1.84 21.27 9.72
N ASP A 257 -0.86 21.99 9.21
CA ASP A 257 -0.58 23.37 9.64
C ASP A 257 -1.65 24.40 9.19
N ILE A 258 -2.32 24.13 8.08
CA ILE A 258 -3.50 24.88 7.65
C ILE A 258 -4.70 24.59 8.57
N GLY A 259 -4.76 23.40 9.15
CA GLY A 259 -5.81 22.96 10.09
C GLY A 259 -6.76 21.92 9.54
N ILE A 260 -6.33 21.14 8.53
CA ILE A 260 -6.98 19.88 8.16
C ILE A 260 -6.54 18.82 9.16
N GLU A 261 -7.50 18.21 9.86
CA GLU A 261 -7.26 17.23 10.91
C GLU A 261 -7.52 15.79 10.45
N LEU A 262 -8.28 15.62 9.37
CA LEU A 262 -8.70 14.33 8.82
C LEU A 262 -8.59 14.34 7.30
N VAL A 263 -8.04 13.27 6.73
CA VAL A 263 -7.98 13.05 5.29
C VAL A 263 -8.34 11.60 4.97
N PHE A 264 -9.05 11.39 3.85
CA PHE A 264 -9.25 10.08 3.25
C PHE A 264 -8.40 9.96 1.99
N THR A 265 -7.70 8.83 1.86
CA THR A 265 -6.77 8.55 0.76
C THR A 265 -6.98 7.16 0.16
N GLY A 266 -6.20 6.79 -0.85
CA GLY A 266 -6.23 5.51 -1.56
C GLY A 266 -4.87 5.09 -2.09
N HIS A 267 -4.76 4.78 -3.39
CA HIS A 267 -3.53 4.53 -4.14
C HIS A 267 -2.74 3.27 -3.75
N THR A 268 -2.48 3.06 -2.47
CA THR A 268 -1.67 1.93 -1.99
C THR A 268 -2.45 0.63 -1.91
N HIS A 269 -3.76 0.71 -2.03
CA HIS A 269 -4.71 -0.40 -1.84
C HIS A 269 -4.67 -1.01 -0.42
N PHE A 270 -4.06 -0.32 0.54
CA PHE A 270 -4.02 -0.76 1.93
C PHE A 270 -5.24 -0.29 2.71
N SER A 271 -5.63 -1.09 3.69
CA SER A 271 -6.56 -0.68 4.73
C SER A 271 -5.71 -0.18 5.91
N ASP A 272 -5.60 1.15 6.09
CA ASP A 272 -4.70 1.74 7.09
C ASP A 272 -5.29 3.00 7.73
N ILE A 273 -4.99 3.23 9.00
CA ILE A 273 -5.33 4.44 9.74
C ILE A 273 -4.08 4.98 10.44
N GLY A 274 -3.49 6.00 9.84
CA GLY A 274 -2.25 6.60 10.29
C GLY A 274 -2.41 7.97 10.94
N PHE A 275 -1.43 8.36 11.75
CA PHE A 275 -1.36 9.68 12.40
C PHE A 275 0.01 10.31 12.20
N MET A 276 0.03 11.61 11.96
CA MET A 276 1.27 12.38 11.94
C MET A 276 1.14 13.69 12.71
N ARG A 277 2.27 14.19 13.21
CA ARG A 277 2.40 15.57 13.70
C ARG A 277 3.24 16.39 12.74
N SER A 278 2.76 17.57 12.42
CA SER A 278 3.59 18.55 11.72
C SER A 278 4.71 19.07 12.62
N ASP A 279 5.67 19.78 12.02
CA ASP A 279 6.76 20.46 12.79
C ASP A 279 6.23 21.48 13.80
N LYS A 280 5.00 22.00 13.61
CA LYS A 280 4.32 22.89 14.56
C LYS A 280 3.49 22.15 15.61
N GLY A 281 3.45 20.81 15.55
CA GLY A 281 2.75 19.96 16.50
C GLY A 281 1.26 19.71 16.17
N ASN A 282 0.78 20.17 15.00
CA ASN A 282 -0.60 19.93 14.55
C ASN A 282 -0.76 18.47 14.11
N LEU A 283 -1.86 17.84 14.53
CA LEU A 283 -2.14 16.44 14.23
C LEU A 283 -2.96 16.31 12.94
N LEU A 284 -2.62 15.31 12.13
CA LEU A 284 -3.38 14.87 10.96
C LEU A 284 -3.61 13.37 11.06
N CYS A 285 -4.83 12.95 10.86
CA CYS A 285 -5.22 11.56 10.68
C CYS A 285 -5.43 11.27 9.19
N ASP A 286 -4.77 10.25 8.66
CA ASP A 286 -4.92 9.76 7.29
C ASP A 286 -5.60 8.39 7.33
N ILE A 287 -6.76 8.26 6.67
CA ILE A 287 -7.50 7.02 6.53
C ILE A 287 -7.37 6.54 5.09
N THR A 288 -6.48 5.59 4.88
CA THR A 288 -6.28 4.98 3.57
C THR A 288 -7.37 3.95 3.30
N THR A 289 -7.99 4.06 2.14
CA THR A 289 -9.08 3.19 1.69
C THR A 289 -8.54 2.14 0.73
N PRO A 290 -8.83 0.85 0.95
CA PRO A 290 -8.40 -0.22 0.04
C PRO A 290 -9.08 -0.11 -1.32
N SER A 291 -8.51 -0.77 -2.33
CA SER A 291 -9.12 -0.86 -3.65
C SER A 291 -10.33 -1.80 -3.62
N VAL A 292 -11.43 -1.37 -4.21
CA VAL A 292 -12.63 -2.25 -4.31
C VAL A 292 -12.39 -3.45 -5.25
N ARG A 293 -11.41 -3.39 -6.14
CA ARG A 293 -11.16 -4.39 -7.19
C ARG A 293 -10.02 -5.36 -6.87
N PHE A 294 -9.20 -5.05 -5.89
CA PHE A 294 -8.08 -5.89 -5.46
C PHE A 294 -8.36 -6.49 -4.07
N TYR A 295 -7.46 -7.31 -3.57
CA TYR A 295 -7.55 -7.82 -2.20
C TYR A 295 -7.13 -6.74 -1.20
N PRO A 296 -7.91 -6.49 -0.14
CA PRO A 296 -9.29 -6.96 0.08
C PRO A 296 -10.31 -6.13 -0.72
N PRO A 297 -11.35 -6.76 -1.29
CA PRO A 297 -12.39 -6.03 -2.03
C PRO A 297 -13.34 -5.34 -1.05
N GLU A 298 -13.00 -4.15 -0.61
CA GLU A 298 -13.68 -3.43 0.47
C GLU A 298 -13.85 -1.94 0.14
N TYR A 299 -14.85 -1.31 0.76
CA TYR A 299 -14.96 0.15 0.87
C TYR A 299 -15.12 0.55 2.33
N ARG A 300 -14.95 1.84 2.63
CA ARG A 300 -15.13 2.37 3.98
C ARG A 300 -16.54 2.92 4.18
N LEU A 301 -17.13 2.64 5.34
CA LEU A 301 -18.23 3.43 5.88
C LEU A 301 -17.72 4.24 7.05
N ALA A 302 -17.98 5.55 7.04
CA ALA A 302 -17.54 6.44 8.09
C ALA A 302 -18.71 7.26 8.64
N GLU A 303 -18.82 7.33 9.96
CA GLU A 303 -19.70 8.25 10.66
C GLU A 303 -18.84 9.32 11.34
N ILE A 304 -18.94 10.56 10.88
CA ILE A 304 -18.08 11.67 11.32
C ILE A 304 -18.86 12.61 12.23
N ASP A 305 -18.34 12.82 13.44
CA ASP A 305 -18.68 13.92 14.34
C ASP A 305 -17.50 14.91 14.38
N GLY A 306 -17.44 15.75 13.37
CA GLY A 306 -16.33 16.71 13.21
C GLY A 306 -16.26 17.76 14.31
N GLN A 307 -17.37 18.06 15.00
CA GLN A 307 -17.38 19.02 16.09
C GLN A 307 -16.62 18.48 17.31
N ASN A 308 -16.79 17.21 17.63
CA ASN A 308 -16.14 16.54 18.75
C ASN A 308 -14.83 15.83 18.34
N GLY A 309 -14.47 15.83 17.05
CA GLY A 309 -13.28 15.16 16.54
C GLY A 309 -13.38 13.63 16.59
N VAL A 310 -14.58 13.07 16.55
CA VAL A 310 -14.82 11.62 16.64
C VAL A 310 -15.20 11.06 15.28
N ILE A 311 -14.62 9.94 14.93
CA ILE A 311 -15.00 9.15 13.77
C ILE A 311 -15.26 7.69 14.19
N ASP A 312 -16.27 7.10 13.57
CA ASP A 312 -16.55 5.67 13.60
C ASP A 312 -16.40 5.17 12.16
N VAL A 313 -15.38 4.37 11.89
CA VAL A 313 -15.04 3.90 10.55
C VAL A 313 -14.98 2.38 10.53
N ARG A 314 -15.51 1.79 9.46
CA ARG A 314 -15.44 0.34 9.24
C ARG A 314 -15.28 0.02 7.75
N SER A 315 -14.54 -1.05 7.47
CA SER A 315 -14.48 -1.67 6.15
C SER A 315 -15.72 -2.53 5.91
N VAL A 316 -16.26 -2.46 4.71
CA VAL A 316 -17.39 -3.29 4.26
C VAL A 316 -16.91 -4.15 3.09
N GLU A 317 -16.96 -5.45 3.26
CA GLU A 317 -16.59 -6.42 2.24
C GLU A 317 -17.62 -6.45 1.10
N ILE A 318 -17.15 -6.59 -0.13
CA ILE A 318 -18.02 -6.80 -1.28
C ILE A 318 -18.49 -8.25 -1.26
N ASP A 319 -19.78 -8.44 -1.35
CA ASP A 319 -20.40 -9.76 -1.49
C ASP A 319 -19.99 -10.47 -2.77
N ASN A 320 -20.24 -11.76 -2.82
CA ASN A 320 -20.02 -12.58 -4.00
C ASN A 320 -20.72 -12.00 -5.25
N ILE A 321 -20.05 -12.12 -6.36
CA ILE A 321 -20.50 -11.60 -7.65
C ILE A 321 -21.33 -12.65 -8.37
N GLU A 322 -22.55 -12.29 -8.77
CA GLU A 322 -23.45 -13.19 -9.52
C GLU A 322 -22.84 -13.58 -10.87
N GLY A 323 -23.02 -14.83 -11.25
CA GLY A 323 -22.55 -15.36 -12.54
C GLY A 323 -21.11 -15.84 -12.55
N PHE A 324 -20.38 -15.75 -11.42
CA PHE A 324 -19.02 -16.24 -11.30
C PHE A 324 -18.92 -17.36 -10.24
N ASP A 325 -18.27 -18.46 -10.61
CA ASP A 325 -18.01 -19.57 -9.67
C ASP A 325 -16.72 -19.30 -8.89
N LEU A 326 -16.87 -19.08 -7.60
CA LEU A 326 -15.75 -18.85 -6.67
C LEU A 326 -15.30 -20.15 -5.97
N GLY A 327 -15.76 -21.31 -6.39
CA GLY A 327 -15.41 -22.61 -5.79
C GLY A 327 -15.88 -22.75 -4.34
N GLY A 328 -17.02 -22.14 -3.99
CA GLY A 328 -17.58 -22.15 -2.64
C GLY A 328 -16.90 -21.20 -1.66
N LYS A 329 -15.99 -20.33 -2.10
CA LYS A 329 -15.31 -19.32 -1.31
C LYS A 329 -16.07 -18.00 -1.34
N THR A 330 -15.85 -17.15 -0.34
CA THR A 330 -16.21 -15.73 -0.41
C THR A 330 -15.34 -15.02 -1.45
N LEU A 331 -15.80 -13.88 -1.95
CA LEU A 331 -15.01 -13.07 -2.88
C LEU A 331 -13.64 -12.70 -2.26
N ARG A 332 -13.63 -12.33 -0.97
CA ARG A 332 -12.38 -12.04 -0.24
C ARG A 332 -11.40 -13.20 -0.23
N GLU A 333 -11.87 -14.41 0.10
CA GLU A 333 -11.04 -15.62 0.12
C GLU A 333 -10.52 -15.96 -1.29
N HIS A 334 -11.37 -15.84 -2.31
CA HIS A 334 -10.98 -16.07 -3.69
C HIS A 334 -9.88 -15.09 -4.13
N MET A 335 -10.04 -13.79 -3.87
CA MET A 335 -9.05 -12.78 -4.23
C MET A 335 -7.75 -12.89 -3.42
N ARG A 336 -7.83 -13.35 -2.15
CA ARG A 336 -6.64 -13.71 -1.37
C ARG A 336 -5.83 -14.81 -2.04
N ASP A 337 -6.50 -15.85 -2.50
CA ASP A 337 -5.85 -16.95 -3.20
C ASP A 337 -5.28 -16.52 -4.56
N MET A 338 -5.97 -15.66 -5.30
CA MET A 338 -5.45 -15.08 -6.54
C MET A 338 -4.14 -14.32 -6.28
N PHE A 339 -4.14 -13.45 -5.29
CA PHE A 339 -2.96 -12.69 -4.87
C PHE A 339 -1.81 -13.64 -4.47
N TYR A 340 -2.09 -14.61 -3.61
CA TYR A 340 -1.11 -15.61 -3.20
C TYR A 340 -0.52 -16.36 -4.40
N ASN A 341 -1.35 -16.85 -5.30
CA ASN A 341 -0.92 -17.60 -6.47
C ASN A 341 -0.10 -16.75 -7.44
N GLU A 342 -0.46 -15.49 -7.64
CA GLU A 342 0.30 -14.56 -8.47
C GLU A 342 1.74 -14.40 -7.95
N TYR A 343 1.91 -14.23 -6.63
CA TYR A 343 3.24 -14.13 -6.04
C TYR A 343 4.02 -15.44 -6.10
N VAL A 344 3.36 -16.58 -5.93
CA VAL A 344 3.99 -17.91 -6.13
C VAL A 344 4.53 -18.01 -7.56
N GLU A 345 3.76 -17.61 -8.58
CA GLU A 345 4.21 -17.65 -9.97
C GLU A 345 5.36 -16.66 -10.24
N LYS A 346 5.32 -15.47 -9.64
CA LYS A 346 6.43 -14.49 -9.74
C LYS A 346 7.73 -15.09 -9.18
N VAL A 347 7.68 -15.75 -8.03
CA VAL A 347 8.87 -16.39 -7.44
C VAL A 347 9.40 -17.53 -8.29
N LYS A 348 8.54 -18.30 -8.95
CA LYS A 348 8.96 -19.36 -9.88
C LYS A 348 9.78 -18.83 -11.07
N LYS A 349 9.57 -17.58 -11.46
CA LYS A 349 10.33 -16.91 -12.55
C LYS A 349 11.74 -16.50 -12.13
N PHE A 350 12.07 -16.44 -10.85
CA PHE A 350 13.43 -16.13 -10.41
C PHE A 350 14.41 -17.20 -10.87
N LYS A 351 15.62 -16.77 -11.27
CA LYS A 351 16.67 -17.69 -11.72
C LYS A 351 17.08 -18.64 -10.59
N ALA A 352 17.26 -19.93 -10.90
CA ALA A 352 17.85 -20.88 -9.97
C ALA A 352 19.32 -20.48 -9.63
N PRO A 353 19.78 -20.66 -8.37
CA PRO A 353 19.13 -21.40 -7.27
C PRO A 353 18.21 -20.55 -6.39
N PHE A 354 18.09 -19.24 -6.61
CA PHE A 354 17.41 -18.31 -5.71
C PHE A 354 15.92 -18.66 -5.51
N ASN A 355 15.20 -19.02 -6.59
CA ASN A 355 13.80 -19.44 -6.50
C ASN A 355 13.61 -20.65 -5.57
N LYS A 356 14.55 -21.63 -5.61
CA LYS A 356 14.49 -22.82 -4.76
C LYS A 356 14.75 -22.51 -3.28
N ILE A 357 15.60 -21.52 -3.01
CA ILE A 357 15.89 -21.04 -1.66
C ILE A 357 14.63 -20.39 -1.08
N VAL A 358 14.10 -19.41 -1.79
CA VAL A 358 12.95 -18.63 -1.33
C VAL A 358 11.71 -19.52 -1.17
N ALA A 359 11.43 -20.39 -2.16
CA ALA A 359 10.27 -21.28 -2.11
C ALA A 359 10.40 -22.43 -1.11
N GLY A 360 11.63 -22.87 -0.79
CA GLY A 360 11.88 -24.04 0.04
C GLY A 360 12.31 -23.76 1.48
N ALA A 361 12.64 -22.51 1.82
CA ALA A 361 13.06 -22.15 3.17
C ALA A 361 11.89 -22.26 4.16
N LYS A 362 12.14 -22.92 5.30
CA LYS A 362 11.18 -23.10 6.40
C LYS A 362 11.72 -22.48 7.68
N VAL A 363 10.85 -22.20 8.62
CA VAL A 363 11.21 -21.68 9.96
C VAL A 363 12.35 -22.46 10.58
N LYS A 364 12.31 -23.81 10.57
CA LYS A 364 13.37 -24.66 11.13
C LYS A 364 14.77 -24.41 10.55
N HIS A 365 14.88 -23.88 9.35
CA HIS A 365 16.17 -23.58 8.73
C HIS A 365 16.79 -22.28 9.25
N LEU A 366 15.95 -21.30 9.63
CA LEU A 366 16.40 -20.00 10.12
C LEU A 366 16.32 -19.86 11.66
N TYR A 367 15.50 -20.68 12.32
CA TYR A 367 15.31 -20.62 13.77
C TYR A 367 16.62 -20.73 14.58
N PRO A 368 17.62 -21.57 14.20
CA PRO A 368 18.90 -21.62 14.92
C PRO A 368 19.61 -20.26 15.05
N LEU A 369 19.30 -19.30 14.16
CA LEU A 369 19.87 -17.95 14.16
C LEU A 369 19.30 -17.09 15.27
N CYS A 370 18.01 -17.21 15.51
CA CYS A 370 17.26 -16.36 16.44
C CYS A 370 16.70 -17.10 17.66
N CYS A 371 17.00 -18.39 17.85
CA CYS A 371 16.44 -19.22 18.92
C CYS A 371 16.67 -18.63 20.34
N ARG A 372 17.77 -17.88 20.55
CA ARG A 372 18.07 -17.24 21.84
C ARG A 372 17.27 -15.96 22.08
N VAL A 373 16.81 -15.31 21.02
CA VAL A 373 16.12 -14.03 21.07
C VAL A 373 14.63 -14.17 20.87
N SER A 374 14.18 -15.09 20.03
CA SER A 374 12.76 -15.30 19.71
C SER A 374 11.91 -15.79 20.90
N LYS A 375 12.55 -16.36 21.92
CA LYS A 375 11.91 -16.87 23.16
C LYS A 375 10.74 -17.84 22.92
N LEU A 376 10.75 -18.59 21.81
CA LEU A 376 9.76 -19.61 21.54
C LEU A 376 9.88 -20.76 22.55
N THR A 377 8.75 -21.22 23.07
CA THR A 377 8.70 -22.51 23.76
C THR A 377 8.88 -23.64 22.75
N LYS A 378 9.09 -24.86 23.25
CA LYS A 378 9.21 -26.03 22.38
C LYS A 378 7.93 -26.27 21.58
N GLU A 379 6.79 -26.14 22.22
CA GLU A 379 5.45 -26.30 21.64
C GLU A 379 5.20 -25.25 20.55
N GLU A 380 5.52 -23.99 20.81
CA GLU A 380 5.43 -22.90 19.85
C GLU A 380 6.34 -23.15 18.64
N TYR A 381 7.58 -23.53 18.85
CA TYR A 381 8.49 -23.89 17.75
C TYR A 381 7.96 -25.08 16.94
N ASP A 382 7.52 -26.14 17.60
CA ASP A 382 6.98 -27.33 16.93
C ASP A 382 5.75 -27.01 16.08
N SER A 383 4.95 -26.03 16.45
CA SER A 383 3.78 -25.60 15.70
C SER A 383 4.11 -24.88 14.38
N ILE A 384 5.27 -24.20 14.30
CA ILE A 384 5.63 -23.38 13.13
C ILE A 384 6.87 -23.87 12.38
N LYS A 385 7.64 -24.84 12.88
CA LYS A 385 8.95 -25.27 12.31
C LYS A 385 8.90 -25.62 10.82
N ASP A 386 7.79 -26.13 10.33
CA ASP A 386 7.60 -26.55 8.95
C ASP A 386 6.89 -25.51 8.08
N VAL A 387 6.49 -24.37 8.63
CA VAL A 387 5.95 -23.24 7.88
C VAL A 387 7.02 -22.67 6.96
N ARG A 388 6.67 -22.40 5.71
CA ARG A 388 7.60 -21.81 4.74
C ARG A 388 7.77 -20.31 5.03
N ILE A 389 9.00 -19.82 4.93
CA ILE A 389 9.30 -18.40 5.08
C ILE A 389 8.53 -17.57 4.03
N PHE A 390 8.40 -18.11 2.83
CA PHE A 390 7.62 -17.48 1.76
C PHE A 390 6.16 -17.26 2.15
N ASP A 391 5.52 -18.23 2.82
CA ASP A 391 4.13 -18.10 3.28
C ASP A 391 3.99 -16.99 4.34
N ILE A 392 4.98 -16.87 5.22
CA ILE A 392 5.01 -15.78 6.22
C ILE A 392 5.09 -14.43 5.50
N ILE A 393 6.00 -14.28 4.52
CA ILE A 393 6.18 -13.01 3.78
C ILE A 393 4.90 -12.65 3.01
N ILE A 394 4.26 -13.60 2.34
CA ILE A 394 3.02 -13.32 1.60
C ILE A 394 1.88 -12.96 2.57
N ASN A 395 1.77 -13.67 3.71
CA ASN A 395 0.77 -13.31 4.71
C ASN A 395 1.03 -11.93 5.33
N MET A 396 2.29 -11.54 5.53
CA MET A 396 2.61 -10.17 5.92
C MET A 396 2.11 -9.14 4.89
N ALA A 397 2.33 -9.39 3.60
CA ALA A 397 1.82 -8.52 2.53
C ALA A 397 0.27 -8.49 2.51
N LEU A 398 -0.38 -9.63 2.69
CA LEU A 398 -1.84 -9.72 2.79
C LEU A 398 -2.39 -8.98 4.02
N ASN A 399 -1.68 -9.07 5.16
CA ASN A 399 -2.04 -8.33 6.38
C ASN A 399 -1.94 -6.82 6.16
N MET A 400 -0.87 -6.34 5.51
CA MET A 400 -0.73 -4.92 5.16
C MET A 400 -1.86 -4.42 4.27
N LEU A 401 -2.24 -5.21 3.25
CA LEU A 401 -3.35 -4.84 2.37
C LEU A 401 -4.69 -4.84 3.13
N GLY A 402 -4.93 -5.87 3.93
CA GLY A 402 -6.19 -6.09 4.63
C GLY A 402 -6.38 -5.28 5.91
N GLY A 403 -5.33 -4.65 6.43
CA GLY A 403 -5.32 -4.06 7.78
C GLY A 403 -5.36 -5.14 8.89
N ASP A 404 -5.08 -4.75 10.10
CA ASP A 404 -5.17 -5.57 11.33
C ASP A 404 -4.48 -6.94 11.19
N GLY A 405 -3.15 -6.94 11.23
CA GLY A 405 -2.34 -8.13 11.02
C GLY A 405 -2.65 -9.28 11.99
N GLU A 406 -2.66 -10.50 11.47
CA GLU A 406 -2.96 -11.74 12.22
C GLU A 406 -1.83 -12.15 13.18
N TYR A 407 -0.62 -11.61 13.00
CA TYR A 407 0.55 -12.00 13.77
C TYR A 407 0.76 -11.11 15.00
N THR A 408 -0.11 -11.26 15.98
CA THR A 408 -0.01 -10.54 17.26
C THR A 408 1.24 -10.95 18.06
N PRO A 409 1.74 -10.11 19.00
CA PRO A 409 2.98 -10.36 19.75
C PRO A 409 3.06 -11.69 20.52
N ASP A 410 1.94 -12.30 20.82
CA ASP A 410 1.86 -13.60 21.48
C ASP A 410 1.95 -14.79 20.50
N THR A 411 1.82 -14.54 19.19
CA THR A 411 1.88 -15.61 18.18
C THR A 411 3.31 -16.13 17.95
N PRO A 412 3.50 -17.43 17.71
CA PRO A 412 4.82 -18.01 17.46
C PRO A 412 5.51 -17.42 16.22
N VAL A 413 4.73 -17.06 15.18
CA VAL A 413 5.28 -16.46 13.95
C VAL A 413 5.83 -15.08 14.23
N TYR A 414 5.11 -14.23 14.97
CA TYR A 414 5.61 -12.91 15.36
C TYR A 414 6.91 -13.02 16.14
N LYS A 415 6.96 -13.84 17.21
CA LYS A 415 8.16 -14.07 18.03
C LYS A 415 9.35 -14.51 17.19
N PHE A 416 9.12 -15.41 16.22
CA PHE A 416 10.16 -15.87 15.30
C PHE A 416 10.68 -14.74 14.41
N VAL A 417 9.78 -14.01 13.74
CA VAL A 417 10.16 -12.94 12.81
C VAL A 417 10.86 -11.80 13.55
N MET A 418 10.33 -11.37 14.70
CA MET A 418 10.95 -10.34 15.52
C MET A 418 12.31 -10.80 16.09
N GLY A 419 12.45 -12.08 16.38
CA GLY A 419 13.76 -12.64 16.73
C GLY A 419 14.78 -12.54 15.59
N LEU A 420 14.37 -12.76 14.34
CA LEU A 420 15.25 -12.54 13.18
C LEU A 420 15.58 -11.06 12.99
N CYS A 421 14.59 -10.15 13.12
CA CYS A 421 14.81 -8.72 13.03
C CYS A 421 15.81 -8.24 14.09
N ALA A 422 15.67 -8.70 15.35
CA ALA A 422 16.59 -8.34 16.42
C ALA A 422 18.04 -8.80 16.13
N VAL A 423 18.24 -9.95 15.52
CA VAL A 423 19.56 -10.42 15.06
C VAL A 423 20.12 -9.50 13.98
N LEU A 424 19.30 -9.11 13.01
CA LEU A 424 19.71 -8.22 11.91
C LEU A 424 20.00 -6.80 12.42
N ASP A 425 19.22 -6.29 13.36
CA ASP A 425 19.38 -4.96 13.96
C ASP A 425 20.67 -4.83 14.79
N SER A 426 21.19 -5.95 15.26
CA SER A 426 22.43 -6.00 16.03
C SER A 426 23.70 -5.96 15.18
N ILE A 427 23.61 -5.84 13.85
CA ILE A 427 24.78 -5.70 12.97
C ILE A 427 25.49 -4.39 13.28
N GLU A 428 26.69 -4.49 13.83
CA GLU A 428 27.54 -3.36 14.19
C GLU A 428 28.36 -2.84 12.97
N GLU A 429 28.84 -1.58 13.04
CA GLU A 429 29.62 -0.93 11.97
C GLU A 429 30.86 -1.72 11.50
N THR A 430 31.42 -2.52 12.37
CA THR A 430 32.60 -3.34 12.07
C THR A 430 32.28 -4.70 11.46
N GLN A 431 30.99 -4.99 11.24
CA GLN A 431 30.55 -6.29 10.77
C GLN A 431 30.19 -6.27 9.27
N PRO A 432 30.36 -7.37 8.55
CA PRO A 432 29.87 -7.49 7.18
C PRO A 432 28.37 -7.16 7.12
N PHE A 433 27.94 -6.52 6.05
CA PHE A 433 26.56 -6.10 5.78
C PHE A 433 26.05 -4.87 6.54
N TYR A 434 26.85 -4.22 7.38
CA TYR A 434 26.47 -2.94 7.96
C TYR A 434 26.14 -1.89 6.91
N ASP A 435 27.00 -1.78 5.88
CA ASP A 435 26.78 -0.83 4.79
C ASP A 435 25.51 -1.14 4.01
N VAL A 436 25.15 -2.42 3.81
CA VAL A 436 23.89 -2.82 3.19
C VAL A 436 22.72 -2.34 4.05
N ARG A 437 22.73 -2.60 5.35
CA ARG A 437 21.69 -2.13 6.27
C ARG A 437 21.56 -0.60 6.25
N LYS A 438 22.67 0.12 6.39
CA LYS A 438 22.69 1.58 6.41
C LYS A 438 22.16 2.20 5.11
N ASN A 439 22.58 1.66 3.97
CA ASN A 439 22.25 2.23 2.66
C ASN A 439 20.85 1.83 2.15
N VAL A 440 20.37 0.64 2.53
CA VAL A 440 19.05 0.14 2.11
C VAL A 440 17.93 0.64 3.02
N LEU A 441 18.17 0.68 4.34
CA LEU A 441 17.12 0.93 5.31
C LEU A 441 17.03 2.40 5.77
N ASP A 442 17.83 3.29 5.22
CA ASP A 442 17.78 4.76 5.45
C ASP A 442 17.53 5.16 6.93
N ARG A 443 18.24 4.52 7.87
CA ARG A 443 18.18 4.70 9.33
C ARG A 443 17.12 3.88 10.07
N TYR A 444 16.19 3.23 9.40
CA TYR A 444 15.25 2.34 10.07
C TYR A 444 15.94 1.03 10.47
N SER A 445 15.57 0.49 11.61
CA SER A 445 15.91 -0.88 11.98
C SER A 445 15.02 -1.88 11.22
N PHE A 446 15.44 -3.12 11.12
CA PHE A 446 14.59 -4.19 10.59
C PHE A 446 13.31 -4.35 11.42
N THR A 447 13.42 -4.21 12.73
CA THR A 447 12.28 -4.21 13.66
C THR A 447 11.27 -3.12 13.29
N GLU A 448 11.71 -1.87 13.13
CA GLU A 448 10.82 -0.73 12.79
C GLU A 448 10.14 -0.89 11.42
N ILE A 449 10.77 -1.63 10.49
CA ILE A 449 10.21 -1.87 9.16
C ILE A 449 9.22 -3.03 9.17
N VAL A 450 9.56 -4.13 9.86
CA VAL A 450 8.88 -5.41 9.73
C VAL A 450 7.73 -5.56 10.73
N GLU A 451 7.86 -5.00 11.93
CA GLU A 451 6.83 -5.13 12.96
C GLU A 451 5.46 -4.60 12.50
N PRO A 452 5.35 -3.40 11.90
CA PRO A 452 4.07 -2.90 11.39
C PRO A 452 3.46 -3.75 10.25
N MET A 453 4.29 -4.56 9.58
CA MET A 453 3.81 -5.51 8.56
C MET A 453 3.23 -6.80 9.17
N LEU A 454 3.56 -7.09 10.42
CA LEU A 454 3.03 -8.25 11.14
C LEU A 454 1.77 -7.90 11.90
N PHE A 455 1.80 -6.78 12.59
CA PHE A 455 0.77 -6.36 13.52
C PHE A 455 0.74 -4.84 13.66
N ASN A 456 -0.46 -4.27 13.58
CA ASN A 456 -0.69 -2.87 13.91
C ASN A 456 -1.11 -2.75 15.38
N ASP A 457 -0.39 -1.96 16.16
CA ASP A 457 -0.65 -1.74 17.59
C ASP A 457 -1.43 -0.44 17.88
N GLY A 458 -1.81 0.28 16.82
CA GLY A 458 -2.52 1.55 16.88
C GLY A 458 -4.04 1.43 16.97
N VAL A 459 -4.72 2.27 16.19
CA VAL A 459 -6.17 2.15 15.91
C VAL A 459 -6.37 0.98 14.96
N GLY A 460 -7.40 0.16 15.20
CA GLY A 460 -7.73 -0.93 14.27
C GLY A 460 -7.99 -0.40 12.86
N ASP A 461 -7.31 -0.97 11.86
CA ASP A 461 -7.34 -0.44 10.49
C ASP A 461 -8.65 -0.71 9.75
N ARG A 462 -9.35 -1.77 10.13
CA ARG A 462 -10.62 -2.17 9.47
C ARG A 462 -11.86 -1.65 10.16
N GLU A 463 -11.85 -1.60 11.49
CA GLU A 463 -12.98 -1.14 12.29
C GLU A 463 -12.48 -0.43 13.55
N ALA A 464 -12.79 0.85 13.66
CA ALA A 464 -12.40 1.63 14.81
C ALA A 464 -13.33 2.83 15.06
N LYS A 465 -13.57 3.09 16.34
CA LYS A 465 -14.16 4.35 16.80
C LYS A 465 -13.15 5.09 17.66
N PHE A 466 -12.73 6.26 17.22
CA PHE A 466 -11.66 7.00 17.88
C PHE A 466 -11.83 8.51 17.74
N ASN A 467 -11.04 9.25 18.53
CA ASN A 467 -10.93 10.69 18.37
C ASN A 467 -9.69 11.00 17.52
N PHE A 468 -9.90 11.52 16.31
CA PHE A 468 -8.81 11.83 15.37
C PHE A 468 -7.97 13.05 15.76
N ARG A 469 -8.34 13.77 16.83
CA ARG A 469 -7.54 14.84 17.46
C ARG A 469 -6.62 14.32 18.57
N THR A 470 -6.65 13.02 18.83
CA THR A 470 -5.83 12.37 19.86
C THR A 470 -5.02 11.26 19.22
N GLU A 471 -3.71 11.43 19.15
CA GLU A 471 -2.80 10.39 18.66
C GLU A 471 -2.87 9.17 19.57
N PRO A 472 -3.10 7.97 19.01
CA PRO A 472 -3.10 6.76 19.80
C PRO A 472 -1.71 6.48 20.38
N LYS A 473 -1.67 5.93 21.58
CA LYS A 473 -0.41 5.47 22.17
C LYS A 473 -0.06 4.12 21.58
N SER A 474 1.19 3.95 21.12
CA SER A 474 1.71 2.62 20.80
C SER A 474 1.60 1.71 22.03
N ARG A 475 1.18 0.46 21.81
CA ARG A 475 1.00 -0.54 22.87
C ARG A 475 2.29 -1.29 23.17
N PHE A 476 3.27 -1.22 22.27
CA PHE A 476 4.48 -2.05 22.35
C PHE A 476 5.75 -1.22 22.27
N ASP A 477 6.57 -1.32 23.32
CA ASP A 477 7.99 -1.00 23.23
C ASP A 477 8.74 -2.27 22.79
N ALA A 478 9.19 -2.31 21.53
CA ALA A 478 9.96 -3.43 21.03
C ALA A 478 11.23 -3.64 21.87
N PRO A 479 11.44 -4.84 22.45
CA PRO A 479 12.64 -5.08 23.23
C PRO A 479 13.88 -5.01 22.32
N ARG A 480 14.81 -4.11 22.64
CA ARG A 480 16.10 -4.01 21.95
C ARG A 480 17.02 -5.11 22.43
N PHE A 481 17.41 -6.02 21.53
CA PHE A 481 18.39 -7.05 21.82
C PHE A 481 19.76 -6.67 21.25
N LYS A 482 20.82 -7.02 21.98
CA LYS A 482 22.18 -7.00 21.43
C LYS A 482 22.56 -8.43 21.05
N SER A 483 22.77 -8.69 19.76
CA SER A 483 23.30 -9.97 19.31
C SER A 483 24.82 -9.92 19.17
N SER A 484 25.44 -11.08 19.11
CA SER A 484 26.88 -11.19 18.91
C SER A 484 27.24 -11.27 17.43
N ALA A 485 28.49 -10.89 17.07
CA ALA A 485 29.03 -11.09 15.73
C ALA A 485 28.91 -12.55 15.24
N GLY A 486 28.86 -13.52 16.18
CA GLY A 486 28.61 -14.91 15.86
C GLY A 486 27.21 -15.18 15.34
N ASP A 487 26.20 -14.46 15.83
CA ASP A 487 24.82 -14.63 15.40
C ASP A 487 24.64 -14.10 13.97
N THR A 488 25.27 -12.96 13.63
CA THR A 488 25.30 -12.41 12.27
C THR A 488 26.01 -13.34 11.28
N PHE A 489 27.16 -13.90 11.69
CA PHE A 489 27.88 -14.87 10.86
C PHE A 489 27.07 -16.14 10.63
N MET A 490 26.35 -16.64 11.63
CA MET A 490 25.46 -17.81 11.48
C MET A 490 24.28 -17.51 10.54
N LEU A 491 23.71 -16.30 10.58
CA LEU A 491 22.68 -15.88 9.62
C LEU A 491 23.19 -15.99 8.17
N LEU A 492 24.35 -15.42 7.89
CA LEU A 492 24.96 -15.46 6.57
C LEU A 492 25.28 -16.87 6.12
N LEU A 493 25.83 -17.69 7.01
CA LEU A 493 26.13 -19.08 6.73
C LEU A 493 24.86 -19.86 6.37
N SER A 494 23.76 -19.64 7.10
CA SER A 494 22.49 -20.30 6.83
C SER A 494 21.87 -19.84 5.50
N ILE A 495 21.91 -18.57 5.17
CA ILE A 495 21.46 -18.07 3.86
C ILE A 495 22.26 -18.70 2.71
N MET A 496 23.57 -18.86 2.90
CA MET A 496 24.45 -19.50 1.90
C MET A 496 24.29 -21.02 1.84
N VAL A 497 23.96 -21.68 2.96
CA VAL A 497 23.91 -23.15 3.08
C VAL A 497 22.53 -23.74 2.75
N ILE A 498 21.44 -22.98 2.91
CA ILE A 498 20.09 -23.43 2.55
C ILE A 498 20.01 -24.00 1.12
N PRO A 499 20.63 -23.41 0.08
CA PRO A 499 20.62 -23.98 -1.28
C PRO A 499 21.34 -25.32 -1.39
N PHE A 500 22.26 -25.58 -0.47
CA PHE A 500 23.13 -26.74 -0.46
C PHE A 500 22.78 -27.75 0.65
N ALA A 501 21.53 -27.71 1.15
CA ALA A 501 21.11 -28.54 2.30
C ALA A 501 21.37 -30.06 2.12
N LYS A 502 21.38 -30.57 0.88
CA LYS A 502 21.84 -31.95 0.59
C LYS A 502 23.36 -32.13 0.81
N TYR A 503 24.13 -31.05 0.89
CA TYR A 503 25.56 -31.07 1.19
C TYR A 503 25.84 -30.54 2.60
N ALA A 504 24.81 -30.34 3.41
CA ALA A 504 24.90 -29.82 4.77
C ALA A 504 25.93 -30.53 5.67
N PRO A 505 26.13 -31.84 5.61
CA PRO A 505 27.17 -32.51 6.40
C PRO A 505 28.59 -32.00 6.06
N ILE A 506 28.85 -31.74 4.78
CA ILE A 506 30.17 -31.25 4.32
C ILE A 506 30.36 -29.80 4.68
N ALA A 507 29.31 -28.98 4.52
CA ALA A 507 29.34 -27.54 4.86
C ALA A 507 29.45 -27.30 6.37
N ALA A 508 28.82 -28.16 7.20
CA ALA A 508 28.92 -28.06 8.66
C ALA A 508 30.34 -28.41 9.15
N VAL A 509 31.00 -29.37 8.54
CA VAL A 509 32.40 -29.73 8.86
C VAL A 509 33.35 -28.60 8.43
N ALA A 510 33.09 -27.91 7.29
CA ALA A 510 33.89 -26.78 6.84
C ALA A 510 33.63 -25.50 7.64
N ALA A 511 32.45 -25.33 8.21
CA ALA A 511 32.05 -24.13 8.97
C ALA A 511 32.62 -24.14 10.41
N LEU A 512 32.84 -25.28 11.02
CA LEU A 512 33.41 -25.41 12.36
C LEU A 512 34.78 -24.74 12.51
N PRO A 513 35.74 -24.88 11.58
CA PRO A 513 37.00 -24.14 11.63
C PRO A 513 36.82 -22.64 11.45
N ALA A 514 35.90 -22.23 10.55
CA ALA A 514 35.65 -20.80 10.28
C ALA A 514 35.02 -20.09 11.49
N ALA A 515 34.05 -20.72 12.16
CA ALA A 515 33.46 -20.21 13.40
C ALA A 515 34.49 -20.13 14.55
N THR A 516 35.41 -21.09 14.62
CA THR A 516 36.51 -21.10 15.60
C THR A 516 37.51 -20.00 15.31
N ILE A 517 37.81 -19.74 14.04
CA ILE A 517 38.69 -18.64 13.59
C ILE A 517 38.04 -17.29 13.86
N ALA A 518 36.74 -17.12 13.55
CA ALA A 518 35.99 -15.89 13.83
C ALA A 518 35.94 -15.58 15.33
N LYS A 519 35.72 -16.63 16.16
CA LYS A 519 35.74 -16.51 17.62
C LYS A 519 37.13 -16.16 18.17
N LYS A 520 38.19 -16.63 17.52
CA LYS A 520 39.59 -16.31 17.89
C LYS A 520 39.97 -14.89 17.45
N ILE A 521 39.47 -14.42 16.31
CA ILE A 521 39.67 -13.06 15.82
C ILE A 521 38.94 -12.04 16.70
N SER A 522 37.67 -12.34 17.07
CA SER A 522 36.88 -11.52 18.00
C SER A 522 37.53 -11.41 19.37
N ARG A 523 38.08 -12.50 19.92
CA ARG A 523 38.81 -12.49 21.19
C ARG A 523 40.13 -11.74 21.14
N LYS A 524 40.80 -11.63 19.99
CA LYS A 524 42.04 -10.86 19.82
C LYS A 524 41.81 -9.36 19.61
N LYS A 525 40.62 -8.93 19.20
CA LYS A 525 40.28 -7.51 18.99
C LYS A 525 39.69 -6.82 20.23
N ASN A 526 39.46 -7.54 21.35
CA ASN A 526 38.94 -6.99 22.60
C ASN A 526 39.88 -7.19 23.79
N PRO A 527 41.12 -6.63 23.80
CA PRO A 527 41.87 -6.54 25.04
C PRO A 527 42.00 -5.13 25.63
N VAL A 528 41.37 -4.11 25.06
CA VAL A 528 41.51 -2.77 25.63
C VAL A 528 40.24 -1.96 25.33
N VAL A 529 39.26 -2.02 26.21
CA VAL A 529 38.44 -0.89 26.69
C VAL A 529 37.61 -1.40 27.88
N ALA A 530 38.33 -1.67 28.96
CA ALA A 530 37.78 -1.57 30.32
C ALA A 530 38.66 -0.56 31.02
N GLU A 531 38.28 0.70 30.91
CA GLU A 531 38.59 1.81 31.78
C GLU A 531 38.44 3.12 30.98
N ARG A 532 37.34 3.77 31.18
CA ARG A 532 37.11 5.21 31.34
C ARG A 532 35.73 5.64 30.87
N TYR A 533 35.03 6.06 31.90
CA TYR A 533 33.78 6.85 31.98
C TYR A 533 32.46 6.10 31.85
#